data_eefcdcac1fcc619a4277baf9c6bcc109
#
_entry.id   eefcdcac1fcc619a4277baf9c6bcc109
#
_cell.length_a   1.000
_cell.length_b   1.000
_cell.length_c   1.000
_cell.angle_alpha   90.00
_cell.angle_beta   90.00
_cell.angle_gamma   90.00
#
_symmetry.space_group_name_H-M   'P 1'
#
loop_
_entity.id
_entity.type
_entity.pdbx_description
1 polymer ?
#
loop_
_entity_poly.entity_id
_entity_poly.type
_entity_poly.pdbx_seq_one_letter_code
_entity_poly.pdbx_strand_id
1 'polypeptide(L)'
;MSQKQYKAIFFDWDGTAVISRKAPVDDAVAVMKPLLAKGIKLVVVSGTTYENIAGGRLQEYFTPEELTHLWLGLGRGAYNYRYHEDGSPYIWKHCIPGKEDMLAIHDTAYAIHRILLEQYGYPTDVVFSRPNYCKIDLMVDNNRGDQLFFQSSELDQVKQTLATHNFHGGLLGLVKLADETAAEYGVKAASTTDAKYLEVGVSSKSDNVNTILTQLMEEDAIAPEDCAYWGDEYIGLDDGLFGSDSYMKTPLTGDGDFFDVSEAAGARPDKVQVLGGGVEKFLEFLRSQV
;
A
#
# COMPACT_ATOMS: atom_id res chain seq x y z
N MET A 1 -15.83 7.30 27.56
CA MET A 1 -16.58 6.65 26.47
C MET A 1 -15.92 5.30 26.21
N SER A 2 -16.67 4.23 26.08
CA SER A 2 -16.10 2.92 25.71
C SER A 2 -15.49 3.05 24.33
N GLN A 3 -14.21 2.72 24.21
CA GLN A 3 -13.51 2.72 22.93
C GLN A 3 -14.11 1.59 22.06
N LYS A 4 -14.41 1.87 20.80
CA LYS A 4 -14.91 0.86 19.86
C LYS A 4 -13.92 -0.30 19.77
N GLN A 5 -14.40 -1.52 19.88
CA GLN A 5 -13.61 -2.74 19.67
C GLN A 5 -13.82 -3.21 18.24
N TYR A 6 -12.72 -3.52 17.54
CA TYR A 6 -12.76 -3.99 16.17
C TYR A 6 -12.53 -5.50 16.10
N LYS A 7 -13.17 -6.14 15.13
CA LYS A 7 -12.98 -7.58 14.87
C LYS A 7 -11.84 -7.81 13.87
N ALA A 8 -11.59 -6.83 12.98
CA ALA A 8 -10.47 -6.87 12.05
C ALA A 8 -9.77 -5.50 11.98
N ILE A 9 -8.44 -5.53 11.91
CA ILE A 9 -7.60 -4.34 11.81
C ILE A 9 -6.66 -4.52 10.61
N PHE A 10 -6.88 -3.72 9.58
CA PHE A 10 -6.05 -3.63 8.39
C PHE A 10 -5.05 -2.49 8.59
N PHE A 11 -3.78 -2.72 8.29
CA PHE A 11 -2.77 -1.70 8.52
C PHE A 11 -1.59 -1.83 7.56
N ASP A 12 -1.03 -0.68 7.17
CA ASP A 12 0.24 -0.66 6.46
C ASP A 12 1.39 -1.06 7.39
N TRP A 13 2.49 -1.50 6.80
CA TRP A 13 3.64 -2.00 7.55
C TRP A 13 4.68 -0.90 7.81
N ASP A 14 5.27 -0.37 6.74
CA ASP A 14 6.34 0.62 6.81
C ASP A 14 5.76 2.01 7.14
N GLY A 15 6.20 2.66 8.21
CA GLY A 15 5.67 3.96 8.67
C GLY A 15 4.44 3.86 9.58
N THR A 16 3.75 2.72 9.59
CA THR A 16 2.55 2.48 10.42
C THR A 16 2.81 1.47 11.54
N ALA A 17 3.16 0.23 11.22
CA ALA A 17 3.44 -0.80 12.24
C ALA A 17 4.89 -0.80 12.71
N VAL A 18 5.82 -0.45 11.83
CA VAL A 18 7.25 -0.30 12.08
C VAL A 18 7.76 0.97 11.41
N ILE A 19 8.84 1.55 11.94
CA ILE A 19 9.42 2.78 11.38
C ILE A 19 9.92 2.56 9.95
N SER A 20 10.45 1.38 9.65
CA SER A 20 10.84 0.95 8.31
C SER A 20 11.00 -0.57 8.28
N ARG A 21 11.01 -1.16 7.08
CA ARG A 21 11.19 -2.61 6.89
C ARG A 21 12.51 -3.18 7.41
N LYS A 22 13.48 -2.33 7.75
CA LYS A 22 14.76 -2.70 8.36
C LYS A 22 14.76 -2.51 9.88
N ALA A 23 13.72 -1.91 10.45
CA ALA A 23 13.62 -1.69 11.89
C ALA A 23 13.30 -3.00 12.63
N PRO A 24 13.63 -3.09 13.94
CA PRO A 24 13.17 -4.16 14.80
C PRO A 24 11.63 -4.25 14.80
N VAL A 25 11.09 -5.46 14.88
CA VAL A 25 9.64 -5.71 14.86
C VAL A 25 9.07 -6.06 16.24
N ASP A 26 9.94 -6.13 17.26
CA ASP A 26 9.60 -6.65 18.59
C ASP A 26 8.43 -5.93 19.23
N ASP A 27 8.38 -4.59 19.14
CA ASP A 27 7.31 -3.78 19.70
C ASP A 27 5.97 -4.04 18.99
N ALA A 28 5.97 -4.12 17.65
CA ALA A 28 4.80 -4.46 16.87
C ALA A 28 4.30 -5.87 17.21
N VAL A 29 5.19 -6.86 17.21
CA VAL A 29 4.87 -8.24 17.58
C VAL A 29 4.30 -8.35 19.00
N ALA A 30 4.88 -7.64 19.97
CA ALA A 30 4.44 -7.67 21.37
C ALA A 30 2.98 -7.23 21.53
N VAL A 31 2.52 -6.25 20.72
CA VAL A 31 1.14 -5.77 20.77
C VAL A 31 0.20 -6.59 19.88
N MET A 32 0.70 -7.23 18.82
CA MET A 32 -0.09 -8.09 17.94
C MET A 32 -0.50 -9.41 18.62
N LYS A 33 0.40 -10.04 19.37
CA LYS A 33 0.17 -11.33 20.03
C LYS A 33 -1.13 -11.42 20.85
N PRO A 34 -1.39 -10.52 21.82
CA PRO A 34 -2.60 -10.62 22.64
C PRO A 34 -3.89 -10.41 21.82
N LEU A 35 -3.83 -9.67 20.71
CA LEU A 35 -4.98 -9.48 19.81
C LEU A 35 -5.27 -10.75 19.00
N LEU A 36 -4.24 -11.35 18.42
CA LEU A 36 -4.36 -12.62 17.70
C LEU A 36 -4.86 -13.73 18.65
N ALA A 37 -4.32 -13.82 19.87
CA ALA A 37 -4.79 -14.77 20.89
C ALA A 37 -6.26 -14.59 21.28
N LYS A 38 -6.82 -13.37 21.13
CA LYS A 38 -8.26 -13.08 21.30
C LYS A 38 -9.10 -13.35 20.06
N GLY A 39 -8.50 -13.75 18.95
CA GLY A 39 -9.17 -14.00 17.68
C GLY A 39 -9.45 -12.75 16.84
N ILE A 40 -8.88 -11.58 17.20
CA ILE A 40 -8.95 -10.38 16.36
C ILE A 40 -8.11 -10.61 15.11
N LYS A 41 -8.70 -10.36 13.94
CA LYS A 41 -8.00 -10.53 12.67
C LYS A 41 -7.08 -9.34 12.44
N LEU A 42 -5.80 -9.61 12.29
CA LEU A 42 -4.79 -8.62 11.92
C LEU A 42 -4.39 -8.82 10.47
N VAL A 43 -4.48 -7.75 9.68
CA VAL A 43 -4.25 -7.79 8.23
C VAL A 43 -3.20 -6.75 7.87
N VAL A 44 -1.99 -7.20 7.56
CA VAL A 44 -0.94 -6.34 7.01
C VAL A 44 -1.25 -6.08 5.53
N VAL A 45 -1.32 -4.80 5.12
CA VAL A 45 -1.57 -4.39 3.73
C VAL A 45 -0.43 -3.51 3.25
N SER A 46 0.50 -4.06 2.46
CA SER A 46 1.69 -3.30 2.04
C SER A 46 2.01 -3.48 0.56
N GLY A 47 2.61 -2.45 -0.04
CA GLY A 47 3.19 -2.52 -1.39
C GLY A 47 4.45 -3.37 -1.48
N THR A 48 5.03 -3.79 -0.35
CA THR A 48 6.27 -4.56 -0.30
C THR A 48 6.06 -6.06 -0.51
N THR A 49 7.15 -6.82 -0.62
CA THR A 49 7.13 -8.29 -0.75
C THR A 49 7.17 -8.96 0.61
N TYR A 50 6.86 -10.27 0.64
CA TYR A 50 6.87 -11.08 1.86
C TYR A 50 8.24 -11.04 2.58
N GLU A 51 9.34 -11.07 1.82
CA GLU A 51 10.70 -11.06 2.36
C GLU A 51 11.05 -9.75 3.09
N ASN A 52 10.32 -8.68 2.81
CA ASN A 52 10.49 -7.38 3.48
C ASN A 52 9.63 -7.23 4.75
N ILE A 53 8.72 -8.15 5.01
CA ILE A 53 7.94 -8.17 6.26
C ILE A 53 8.73 -8.99 7.30
N ALA A 54 9.34 -8.32 8.26
CA ALA A 54 10.19 -8.95 9.28
C ALA A 54 11.26 -9.90 8.69
N GLY A 55 11.85 -9.54 7.54
CA GLY A 55 12.82 -10.39 6.85
C GLY A 55 12.26 -11.71 6.32
N GLY A 56 10.96 -11.78 6.05
CA GLY A 56 10.27 -13.01 5.62
C GLY A 56 10.03 -14.01 6.77
N ARG A 57 10.13 -13.57 8.01
CA ARG A 57 10.11 -14.43 9.21
C ARG A 57 9.06 -14.02 10.24
N LEU A 58 8.06 -13.21 9.83
CA LEU A 58 7.04 -12.74 10.76
C LEU A 58 6.30 -13.89 11.48
N GLN A 59 6.07 -15.01 10.80
CA GLN A 59 5.41 -16.19 11.36
C GLN A 59 6.18 -16.82 12.54
N GLU A 60 7.49 -16.64 12.63
CA GLU A 60 8.30 -17.25 13.69
C GLU A 60 8.06 -16.64 15.09
N TYR A 61 7.38 -15.50 15.12
CA TYR A 61 7.04 -14.82 16.36
C TYR A 61 5.72 -15.30 16.97
N PHE A 62 4.90 -16.06 16.25
CA PHE A 62 3.53 -16.42 16.63
C PHE A 62 3.31 -17.92 16.72
N THR A 63 2.35 -18.34 17.53
CA THR A 63 1.90 -19.76 17.54
C THR A 63 1.04 -20.07 16.31
N PRO A 64 0.90 -21.35 15.92
CA PRO A 64 -0.01 -21.71 14.83
C PRO A 64 -1.45 -21.23 15.02
N GLU A 65 -1.98 -21.24 16.25
CA GLU A 65 -3.31 -20.70 16.54
C GLU A 65 -3.39 -19.19 16.28
N GLU A 66 -2.41 -18.43 16.75
CA GLU A 66 -2.33 -16.98 16.50
C GLU A 66 -2.26 -16.68 15.00
N LEU A 67 -1.51 -17.48 14.23
CA LEU A 67 -1.36 -17.31 12.79
C LEU A 67 -2.65 -17.55 11.99
N THR A 68 -3.64 -18.25 12.53
CA THR A 68 -4.96 -18.38 11.89
C THR A 68 -5.71 -17.05 11.80
N HIS A 69 -5.31 -16.07 12.61
CA HIS A 69 -5.89 -14.72 12.67
C HIS A 69 -5.01 -13.65 12.01
N LEU A 70 -3.83 -14.03 11.49
CA LEU A 70 -2.91 -13.13 10.79
C LEU A 70 -2.99 -13.33 9.27
N TRP A 71 -3.24 -12.25 8.54
CA TRP A 71 -3.33 -12.23 7.09
C TRP A 71 -2.36 -11.19 6.51
N LEU A 72 -1.84 -11.44 5.31
CA LEU A 72 -1.00 -10.45 4.63
C LEU A 72 -1.52 -10.20 3.22
N GLY A 73 -1.78 -8.94 2.90
CA GLY A 73 -2.07 -8.45 1.55
C GLY A 73 -0.86 -7.66 1.03
N LEU A 74 -0.05 -8.26 0.16
CA LEU A 74 1.25 -7.73 -0.22
C LEU A 74 1.39 -7.49 -1.72
N GLY A 75 2.48 -6.79 -2.07
CA GLY A 75 2.89 -6.59 -3.45
C GLY A 75 1.94 -5.71 -4.26
N ARG A 76 1.30 -4.73 -3.61
CA ARG A 76 0.39 -3.82 -4.30
C ARG A 76 -0.75 -4.57 -5.01
N GLY A 77 -1.46 -5.44 -4.27
CA GLY A 77 -2.55 -6.26 -4.81
C GLY A 77 -2.14 -7.65 -5.30
N ALA A 78 -0.84 -7.92 -5.48
CA ALA A 78 -0.37 -9.14 -6.11
C ALA A 78 -0.67 -10.41 -5.30
N TYR A 79 -0.43 -10.38 -4.01
CA TYR A 79 -0.42 -11.58 -3.19
C TYR A 79 -1.23 -11.43 -1.92
N ASN A 80 -2.03 -12.46 -1.58
CA ASN A 80 -2.69 -12.59 -0.29
C ASN A 80 -2.22 -13.89 0.37
N TYR A 81 -1.59 -13.77 1.56
CA TYR A 81 -1.02 -14.88 2.30
C TYR A 81 -1.89 -15.26 3.48
N ARG A 82 -1.92 -16.54 3.75
CA ARG A 82 -2.37 -17.20 4.99
C ARG A 82 -1.29 -18.15 5.48
N TYR A 83 -1.55 -18.81 6.60
CA TYR A 83 -0.62 -19.77 7.21
C TYR A 83 -1.28 -21.14 7.33
N HIS A 84 -0.48 -22.18 7.11
CA HIS A 84 -0.85 -23.56 7.38
C HIS A 84 -0.88 -23.85 8.88
N GLU A 85 -1.43 -25.00 9.28
CA GLU A 85 -1.46 -25.46 10.66
C GLU A 85 -0.06 -25.64 11.29
N ASP A 86 0.97 -25.81 10.47
CA ASP A 86 2.36 -25.87 10.91
C ASP A 86 3.04 -24.47 11.01
N GLY A 87 2.29 -23.41 10.73
CA GLY A 87 2.78 -22.02 10.74
C GLY A 87 3.50 -21.60 9.46
N SER A 88 3.63 -22.47 8.46
CA SER A 88 4.26 -22.10 7.20
C SER A 88 3.36 -21.20 6.36
N PRO A 89 3.88 -20.11 5.73
CA PRO A 89 3.11 -19.22 4.89
C PRO A 89 2.78 -19.86 3.54
N TYR A 90 1.61 -19.53 3.00
CA TYR A 90 1.25 -19.87 1.62
C TYR A 90 0.48 -18.73 0.95
N ILE A 91 0.61 -18.62 -0.38
CA ILE A 91 -0.20 -17.70 -1.17
C ILE A 91 -1.58 -18.33 -1.33
N TRP A 92 -2.56 -17.74 -0.64
CA TRP A 92 -3.94 -18.20 -0.69
C TRP A 92 -4.66 -17.74 -1.96
N LYS A 93 -4.49 -16.46 -2.33
CA LYS A 93 -4.96 -15.87 -3.58
C LYS A 93 -3.91 -14.91 -4.13
N HIS A 94 -3.83 -14.78 -5.45
CA HIS A 94 -2.98 -13.81 -6.11
C HIS A 94 -3.69 -13.15 -7.29
N CYS A 95 -3.25 -11.92 -7.62
CA CYS A 95 -3.64 -11.16 -8.79
C CYS A 95 -2.39 -10.79 -9.61
N ILE A 96 -1.73 -11.82 -10.15
CA ILE A 96 -0.54 -11.65 -11.00
C ILE A 96 -0.99 -11.74 -12.44
N PRO A 97 -0.70 -10.72 -13.28
CA PRO A 97 -0.99 -10.75 -14.71
C PRO A 97 -0.36 -11.93 -15.41
N GLY A 98 -1.02 -12.44 -16.44
CA GLY A 98 -0.42 -13.40 -17.36
C GLY A 98 0.79 -12.80 -18.10
N LYS A 99 1.55 -13.65 -18.78
CA LYS A 99 2.75 -13.22 -19.52
C LYS A 99 2.44 -12.12 -20.53
N GLU A 100 1.34 -12.25 -21.27
CA GLU A 100 0.93 -11.29 -22.31
C GLU A 100 0.56 -9.93 -21.70
N ASP A 101 -0.24 -9.94 -20.64
CA ASP A 101 -0.61 -8.72 -19.91
C ASP A 101 0.61 -8.05 -19.29
N MET A 102 1.56 -8.84 -18.75
CA MET A 102 2.79 -8.29 -18.17
C MET A 102 3.68 -7.65 -19.22
N LEU A 103 3.79 -8.24 -20.42
CA LEU A 103 4.51 -7.63 -21.54
C LEU A 103 3.83 -6.32 -21.99
N ALA A 104 2.51 -6.28 -22.05
CA ALA A 104 1.76 -5.06 -22.36
C ALA A 104 1.96 -3.95 -21.31
N ILE A 105 2.05 -4.31 -20.01
CA ILE A 105 2.45 -3.37 -18.94
C ILE A 105 3.89 -2.85 -19.17
N HIS A 106 4.82 -3.72 -19.56
CA HIS A 106 6.20 -3.32 -19.89
C HIS A 106 6.26 -2.35 -21.08
N ASP A 107 5.54 -2.67 -22.16
CA ASP A 107 5.46 -1.81 -23.35
C ASP A 107 4.84 -0.46 -23.00
N THR A 108 3.79 -0.44 -22.18
CA THR A 108 3.18 0.78 -21.64
C THR A 108 4.19 1.63 -20.87
N ALA A 109 4.90 1.03 -19.91
CA ALA A 109 5.88 1.76 -19.09
C ALA A 109 7.02 2.34 -19.95
N TYR A 110 7.48 1.58 -20.94
CA TYR A 110 8.48 2.05 -21.89
C TYR A 110 7.95 3.17 -22.80
N ALA A 111 6.71 3.08 -23.26
CA ALA A 111 6.08 4.14 -24.05
C ALA A 111 5.96 5.43 -23.26
N ILE A 112 5.53 5.37 -21.99
CA ILE A 112 5.45 6.55 -21.10
C ILE A 112 6.84 7.17 -20.91
N HIS A 113 7.87 6.36 -20.63
CA HIS A 113 9.25 6.82 -20.52
C HIS A 113 9.68 7.58 -21.79
N ARG A 114 9.38 7.04 -22.96
CA ARG A 114 9.67 7.70 -24.25
C ARG A 114 8.90 9.01 -24.43
N ILE A 115 7.60 9.04 -24.11
CA ILE A 115 6.78 10.26 -24.19
C ILE A 115 7.39 11.35 -23.31
N LEU A 116 7.74 11.04 -22.07
CA LEU A 116 8.35 12.00 -21.15
C LEU A 116 9.69 12.52 -21.67
N LEU A 117 10.54 11.66 -22.21
CA LEU A 117 11.82 12.05 -22.75
C LEU A 117 11.69 12.83 -24.07
N GLU A 118 10.93 12.31 -25.05
CA GLU A 118 10.84 12.89 -26.42
C GLU A 118 10.05 14.19 -26.45
N GLN A 119 8.93 14.29 -25.72
CA GLN A 119 8.06 15.45 -25.78
C GLN A 119 8.40 16.53 -24.75
N TYR A 120 8.92 16.11 -23.58
CA TYR A 120 9.15 17.01 -22.45
C TYR A 120 10.64 17.13 -22.06
N GLY A 121 11.53 16.38 -22.69
CA GLY A 121 12.94 16.33 -22.29
C GLY A 121 13.13 15.87 -20.85
N TYR A 122 12.18 15.09 -20.32
CA TYR A 122 12.14 14.66 -18.92
C TYR A 122 12.76 13.25 -18.79
N PRO A 123 14.00 13.15 -18.28
CA PRO A 123 14.65 11.86 -18.09
C PRO A 123 14.01 11.12 -16.92
N THR A 124 13.71 9.85 -17.14
CA THR A 124 13.17 8.93 -16.14
C THR A 124 13.91 7.60 -16.22
N ASP A 125 13.77 6.74 -15.22
CA ASP A 125 14.22 5.34 -15.29
C ASP A 125 13.04 4.39 -15.14
N VAL A 126 13.17 3.14 -15.61
CA VAL A 126 12.08 2.16 -15.59
C VAL A 126 12.52 0.90 -14.88
N VAL A 127 11.79 0.52 -13.84
CA VAL A 127 12.00 -0.72 -13.09
C VAL A 127 10.97 -1.75 -13.53
N PHE A 128 11.42 -2.78 -14.25
CA PHE A 128 10.57 -3.85 -14.79
C PHE A 128 10.40 -5.07 -13.86
N SER A 129 11.21 -5.17 -12.82
CA SER A 129 11.34 -6.37 -12.00
C SER A 129 10.24 -6.52 -10.94
N ARG A 130 8.97 -6.19 -11.28
CA ARG A 130 7.83 -6.42 -10.40
C ARG A 130 6.86 -7.43 -11.03
N PRO A 131 6.18 -8.25 -10.23
CA PRO A 131 5.33 -9.33 -10.75
C PRO A 131 4.01 -8.85 -11.38
N ASN A 132 3.57 -7.62 -11.10
CA ASN A 132 2.24 -7.12 -11.45
C ASN A 132 2.20 -5.64 -11.88
N TYR A 133 3.33 -4.95 -11.90
CA TYR A 133 3.44 -3.54 -12.31
C TYR A 133 4.87 -3.16 -12.67
N CYS A 134 5.04 -2.01 -13.31
CA CYS A 134 6.34 -1.36 -13.51
C CYS A 134 6.39 -0.06 -12.71
N LYS A 135 7.60 0.35 -12.31
CA LYS A 135 7.85 1.68 -11.74
C LYS A 135 8.57 2.54 -12.76
N ILE A 136 8.13 3.79 -12.91
CA ILE A 136 8.84 4.83 -13.63
C ILE A 136 9.37 5.79 -12.58
N ASP A 137 10.69 5.87 -12.43
CA ASP A 137 11.35 6.79 -11.50
C ASP A 137 11.33 8.21 -12.10
N LEU A 138 10.57 9.07 -11.44
CA LEU A 138 10.40 10.48 -11.83
C LEU A 138 11.50 11.38 -11.26
N MET A 139 12.34 10.85 -10.38
CA MET A 139 13.36 11.60 -9.64
C MET A 139 14.65 10.78 -9.58
N VAL A 140 15.24 10.49 -10.74
CA VAL A 140 16.41 9.59 -10.91
C VAL A 140 17.62 9.99 -10.06
N ASP A 141 17.80 11.28 -9.78
CA ASP A 141 18.90 11.80 -8.97
C ASP A 141 18.59 11.78 -7.46
N ASN A 142 17.36 11.44 -7.06
CA ASN A 142 16.96 11.34 -5.66
C ASN A 142 17.12 9.89 -5.18
N ASN A 143 18.16 9.63 -4.42
CA ASN A 143 18.31 8.34 -3.75
C ASN A 143 17.71 8.44 -2.34
N ARG A 144 16.56 7.79 -2.10
CA ARG A 144 15.91 7.71 -0.77
C ARG A 144 16.80 7.05 0.30
N GLY A 145 17.90 6.40 -0.10
CA GLY A 145 18.78 5.68 0.83
C GLY A 145 18.03 4.59 1.59
N ASP A 146 18.11 4.64 2.93
CA ASP A 146 17.39 3.71 3.82
C ASP A 146 15.94 4.16 4.13
N GLN A 147 15.56 5.38 3.74
CA GLN A 147 14.20 5.90 3.85
C GLN A 147 13.40 5.50 2.63
N LEU A 148 12.79 4.32 2.67
CA LEU A 148 12.13 3.70 1.53
C LEU A 148 10.66 4.11 1.33
N PHE A 149 10.18 5.10 2.08
CA PHE A 149 8.81 5.61 2.07
C PHE A 149 8.74 7.08 1.64
N PHE A 150 7.55 7.54 1.32
CA PHE A 150 7.23 8.90 0.90
C PHE A 150 7.72 9.94 1.90
N GLN A 151 8.31 11.02 1.37
CA GLN A 151 8.68 12.20 2.14
C GLN A 151 7.94 13.42 1.56
N SER A 152 7.37 14.25 2.43
CA SER A 152 6.63 15.45 1.98
C SER A 152 7.47 16.40 1.12
N SER A 153 8.79 16.46 1.34
CA SER A 153 9.72 17.24 0.50
C SER A 153 9.80 16.74 -0.95
N GLU A 154 9.54 15.45 -1.20
CA GLU A 154 9.55 14.88 -2.55
C GLU A 154 8.39 15.40 -3.39
N LEU A 155 7.25 15.69 -2.77
CA LEU A 155 6.09 16.23 -3.45
C LEU A 155 6.39 17.61 -4.08
N ASP A 156 7.06 18.48 -3.36
CA ASP A 156 7.47 19.78 -3.88
C ASP A 156 8.53 19.64 -4.98
N GLN A 157 9.49 18.73 -4.79
CA GLN A 157 10.55 18.45 -5.76
C GLN A 157 9.97 17.92 -7.08
N VAL A 158 9.08 16.92 -7.03
CA VAL A 158 8.48 16.37 -8.26
C VAL A 158 7.61 17.40 -8.97
N LYS A 159 6.82 18.20 -8.26
CA LYS A 159 6.04 19.28 -8.84
C LYS A 159 6.92 20.32 -9.55
N GLN A 160 8.03 20.69 -8.92
CA GLN A 160 9.01 21.59 -9.53
C GLN A 160 9.68 20.97 -10.76
N THR A 161 10.04 19.68 -10.71
CA THR A 161 10.62 18.96 -11.85
C THR A 161 9.64 18.89 -13.02
N LEU A 162 8.39 18.54 -12.78
CA LEU A 162 7.33 18.54 -13.81
C LEU A 162 7.17 19.92 -14.46
N ALA A 163 7.15 20.98 -13.67
CA ALA A 163 7.05 22.37 -14.17
C ALA A 163 8.29 22.74 -15.01
N THR A 164 9.49 22.36 -14.58
CA THR A 164 10.76 22.62 -15.31
C THR A 164 10.76 21.96 -16.69
N HIS A 165 10.15 20.78 -16.80
CA HIS A 165 9.98 20.06 -18.06
C HIS A 165 8.70 20.43 -18.82
N ASN A 166 7.99 21.49 -18.44
CA ASN A 166 6.73 21.93 -19.04
C ASN A 166 5.61 20.88 -19.05
N PHE A 167 5.65 19.93 -18.13
CA PHE A 167 4.55 19.00 -17.91
C PHE A 167 3.54 19.61 -16.93
N HIS A 168 2.50 20.24 -17.46
CA HIS A 168 1.54 21.02 -16.69
C HIS A 168 0.37 20.22 -16.08
N GLY A 169 0.33 18.91 -16.36
CA GLY A 169 -0.73 18.03 -15.86
C GLY A 169 -0.59 17.64 -14.38
N GLY A 170 0.54 17.94 -13.73
CA GLY A 170 0.83 17.51 -12.37
C GLY A 170 0.95 15.98 -12.25
N LEU A 171 0.91 15.48 -11.01
CA LEU A 171 0.94 14.03 -10.76
C LEU A 171 -0.34 13.35 -11.25
N LEU A 172 -1.48 14.01 -11.12
CA LEU A 172 -2.76 13.49 -11.65
C LEU A 172 -2.69 13.32 -13.18
N GLY A 173 -2.08 14.29 -13.89
CA GLY A 173 -1.86 14.19 -15.33
C GLY A 173 -0.94 13.03 -15.72
N LEU A 174 0.08 12.73 -14.92
CA LEU A 174 0.94 11.55 -15.14
C LEU A 174 0.17 10.23 -14.97
N VAL A 175 -0.66 10.12 -13.93
CA VAL A 175 -1.51 8.94 -13.73
C VAL A 175 -2.48 8.75 -14.90
N LYS A 176 -3.12 9.83 -15.37
CA LYS A 176 -4.00 9.78 -16.55
C LYS A 176 -3.24 9.38 -17.82
N LEU A 177 -2.07 9.97 -18.05
CA LEU A 177 -1.22 9.58 -19.18
C LEU A 177 -0.86 8.09 -19.13
N ALA A 178 -0.58 7.57 -17.94
CA ALA A 178 -0.27 6.16 -17.76
C ALA A 178 -1.47 5.26 -18.10
N ASP A 179 -2.64 5.58 -17.59
CA ASP A 179 -3.86 4.79 -17.83
C ASP A 179 -4.31 4.87 -19.30
N GLU A 180 -4.22 6.05 -19.93
CA GLU A 180 -4.52 6.25 -21.36
C GLU A 180 -3.54 5.46 -22.24
N THR A 181 -2.24 5.56 -21.96
CA THR A 181 -1.21 4.80 -22.69
C THR A 181 -1.42 3.30 -22.50
N ALA A 182 -1.73 2.84 -21.28
CA ALA A 182 -2.02 1.43 -21.01
C ALA A 182 -3.21 0.91 -21.85
N ALA A 183 -4.25 1.72 -22.01
CA ALA A 183 -5.41 1.36 -22.83
C ALA A 183 -5.03 1.15 -24.30
N GLU A 184 -4.06 1.90 -24.84
CA GLU A 184 -3.55 1.69 -26.21
C GLU A 184 -2.87 0.32 -26.39
N TYR A 185 -2.27 -0.22 -25.32
CA TYR A 185 -1.68 -1.55 -25.27
C TYR A 185 -2.65 -2.65 -24.80
N GLY A 186 -3.93 -2.31 -24.64
CA GLY A 186 -4.97 -3.26 -24.24
C GLY A 186 -5.00 -3.61 -22.76
N VAL A 187 -4.30 -2.82 -21.92
CA VAL A 187 -4.26 -3.01 -20.46
C VAL A 187 -5.23 -2.06 -19.77
N LYS A 188 -6.11 -2.58 -18.91
CA LYS A 188 -6.87 -1.78 -17.97
C LYS A 188 -6.00 -1.53 -16.73
N ALA A 189 -5.21 -0.47 -16.78
CA ALA A 189 -4.35 -0.12 -15.67
C ALA A 189 -5.10 0.49 -14.48
N ALA A 190 -4.48 0.38 -13.31
CA ALA A 190 -4.80 1.09 -12.09
C ALA A 190 -3.51 1.79 -11.62
N SER A 191 -3.08 2.79 -12.39
CA SER A 191 -1.83 3.49 -12.14
C SER A 191 -1.90 4.33 -10.88
N THR A 192 -0.80 4.41 -10.13
CA THR A 192 -0.67 5.17 -8.89
C THR A 192 0.67 5.90 -8.86
N THR A 193 0.87 6.77 -7.88
CA THR A 193 2.16 7.41 -7.62
C THR A 193 2.40 7.58 -6.13
N ASP A 194 3.68 7.56 -5.74
CA ASP A 194 4.17 7.95 -4.42
C ASP A 194 5.04 9.22 -4.48
N ALA A 195 4.80 10.10 -5.45
CA ALA A 195 5.59 11.24 -5.86
C ALA A 195 6.88 10.87 -6.60
N LYS A 196 7.76 10.05 -6.05
CA LYS A 196 8.99 9.62 -6.72
C LYS A 196 8.73 8.65 -7.87
N TYR A 197 7.80 7.73 -7.68
CA TYR A 197 7.49 6.70 -8.67
C TYR A 197 6.09 6.85 -9.24
N LEU A 198 5.97 6.79 -10.55
CA LEU A 198 4.72 6.47 -11.23
C LEU A 198 4.66 4.95 -11.39
N GLU A 199 3.63 4.33 -10.86
CA GLU A 199 3.45 2.87 -10.85
C GLU A 199 2.37 2.48 -11.84
N VAL A 200 2.74 1.73 -12.86
CA VAL A 200 1.86 1.27 -13.95
C VAL A 200 1.56 -0.21 -13.77
N GLY A 201 0.34 -0.55 -13.44
CA GLY A 201 -0.06 -1.94 -13.20
C GLY A 201 -1.57 -2.12 -13.14
N VAL A 202 -2.01 -3.35 -12.89
CA VAL A 202 -3.42 -3.76 -12.94
C VAL A 202 -4.07 -3.92 -11.57
N SER A 203 -3.31 -3.76 -10.49
CA SER A 203 -3.78 -3.95 -9.12
C SER A 203 -3.20 -2.90 -8.17
N SER A 204 -3.79 -2.78 -6.99
CA SER A 204 -3.40 -1.86 -5.92
C SER A 204 -3.70 -2.45 -4.54
N LYS A 205 -3.46 -1.72 -3.45
CA LYS A 205 -3.87 -2.15 -2.09
C LYS A 205 -5.36 -2.46 -1.99
N SER A 206 -6.22 -1.86 -2.85
CA SER A 206 -7.65 -2.14 -2.86
C SER A 206 -7.98 -3.59 -3.20
N ASP A 207 -7.19 -4.22 -4.07
CA ASP A 207 -7.39 -5.63 -4.44
C ASP A 207 -7.09 -6.56 -3.26
N ASN A 208 -6.00 -6.28 -2.50
CA ASN A 208 -5.71 -7.02 -1.28
C ASN A 208 -6.84 -6.88 -0.26
N VAL A 209 -7.24 -5.63 0.03
CA VAL A 209 -8.24 -5.35 1.07
C VAL A 209 -9.59 -5.95 0.70
N ASN A 210 -10.07 -5.75 -0.54
CA ASN A 210 -11.34 -6.32 -0.98
C ASN A 210 -11.32 -7.85 -0.95
N THR A 211 -10.23 -8.47 -1.40
CA THR A 211 -10.09 -9.93 -1.41
C THR A 211 -10.14 -10.50 0.01
N ILE A 212 -9.37 -9.90 0.93
CA ILE A 212 -9.30 -10.39 2.31
C ILE A 212 -10.60 -10.10 3.07
N LEU A 213 -11.14 -8.87 2.96
CA LEU A 213 -12.39 -8.53 3.65
C LEU A 213 -13.56 -9.40 3.17
N THR A 214 -13.69 -9.64 1.87
CA THR A 214 -14.72 -10.56 1.35
C THR A 214 -14.63 -11.93 2.02
N GLN A 215 -13.43 -12.46 2.17
CA GLN A 215 -13.23 -13.77 2.82
C GLN A 215 -13.56 -13.72 4.33
N LEU A 216 -13.16 -12.65 5.04
CA LEU A 216 -13.50 -12.47 6.45
C LEU A 216 -15.01 -12.33 6.68
N MET A 217 -15.73 -11.71 5.74
CA MET A 217 -17.20 -11.65 5.77
C MET A 217 -17.81 -13.04 5.62
N GLU A 218 -17.26 -13.87 4.73
CA GLU A 218 -17.77 -15.22 4.44
C GLU A 218 -17.42 -16.22 5.56
N GLU A 219 -16.17 -16.22 6.06
CA GLU A 219 -15.70 -17.22 7.03
C GLU A 219 -16.05 -16.85 8.48
N ASP A 220 -15.91 -15.57 8.84
CA ASP A 220 -15.97 -15.10 10.23
C ASP A 220 -17.15 -14.16 10.52
N ALA A 221 -18.01 -13.88 9.52
CA ALA A 221 -19.11 -12.92 9.62
C ALA A 221 -18.68 -11.53 10.12
N ILE A 222 -17.48 -11.08 9.72
CA ILE A 222 -16.95 -9.76 10.06
C ILE A 222 -17.53 -8.76 9.06
N ALA A 223 -18.31 -7.79 9.54
CA ALA A 223 -18.87 -6.75 8.70
C ALA A 223 -17.88 -5.59 8.49
N PRO A 224 -18.00 -4.81 7.39
CA PRO A 224 -17.12 -3.66 7.14
C PRO A 224 -17.05 -2.66 8.29
N GLU A 225 -18.17 -2.41 8.97
CA GLU A 225 -18.24 -1.53 10.14
C GLU A 225 -17.49 -2.06 11.38
N ASP A 226 -17.15 -3.35 11.41
CA ASP A 226 -16.32 -3.96 12.45
C ASP A 226 -14.81 -3.83 12.18
N CYS A 227 -14.43 -3.13 11.10
CA CYS A 227 -13.05 -3.02 10.63
C CYS A 227 -12.44 -1.64 10.86
N ALA A 228 -11.15 -1.61 11.18
CA ALA A 228 -10.32 -0.41 11.23
C ALA A 228 -9.22 -0.51 10.17
N TYR A 229 -8.87 0.62 9.53
CA TYR A 229 -7.86 0.74 8.48
C TYR A 229 -6.84 1.81 8.87
N TRP A 230 -5.57 1.43 9.01
CA TRP A 230 -4.50 2.29 9.50
C TRP A 230 -3.38 2.43 8.48
N GLY A 231 -2.90 3.67 8.29
CA GLY A 231 -1.80 3.97 7.39
C GLY A 231 -1.15 5.30 7.71
N ASP A 232 -0.04 5.60 7.05
CA ASP A 232 0.67 6.87 7.13
C ASP A 232 0.74 7.61 5.77
N GLU A 233 0.20 6.99 4.72
CA GLU A 233 0.19 7.55 3.36
C GLU A 233 -1.24 7.82 2.83
N TYR A 234 -2.12 8.42 3.64
CA TYR A 234 -3.42 8.96 3.16
C TYR A 234 -3.33 10.37 2.57
N ILE A 235 -2.17 10.99 2.58
CA ILE A 235 -1.96 12.38 2.19
C ILE A 235 -2.33 12.65 0.73
N GLY A 236 -2.89 13.86 0.46
CA GLY A 236 -3.12 14.37 -0.87
C GLY A 236 -1.82 14.69 -1.60
N LEU A 237 -1.63 14.07 -2.76
CA LEU A 237 -0.48 14.26 -3.64
C LEU A 237 -0.76 15.30 -4.72
N ASP A 238 -2.01 15.32 -5.21
CA ASP A 238 -2.54 16.28 -6.20
C ASP A 238 -4.05 16.40 -6.02
N ASP A 239 -4.74 17.20 -6.84
CA ASP A 239 -6.19 17.37 -6.76
C ASP A 239 -6.93 16.05 -7.02
N GLY A 240 -7.56 15.50 -5.97
CA GLY A 240 -8.24 14.21 -6.02
C GLY A 240 -7.33 12.97 -6.08
N LEU A 241 -6.01 13.14 -5.99
CA LEU A 241 -5.03 12.05 -5.95
C LEU A 241 -4.41 11.97 -4.55
N PHE A 242 -4.43 10.78 -3.96
CA PHE A 242 -3.95 10.53 -2.61
C PHE A 242 -2.90 9.42 -2.59
N GLY A 243 -2.16 9.34 -1.48
CA GLY A 243 -1.11 8.32 -1.28
C GLY A 243 -1.65 6.89 -1.17
N SER A 244 -0.73 5.96 -1.05
CA SER A 244 -0.98 4.52 -1.27
C SER A 244 -2.02 3.91 -0.32
N ASP A 245 -2.15 4.41 0.92
CA ASP A 245 -3.11 3.91 1.90
C ASP A 245 -4.56 4.30 1.60
N SER A 246 -4.74 5.36 0.79
CA SER A 246 -6.07 5.74 0.33
C SER A 246 -6.79 4.63 -0.46
N TYR A 247 -6.02 3.75 -1.08
CA TYR A 247 -6.55 2.59 -1.80
C TYR A 247 -7.10 1.49 -0.88
N MET A 248 -6.88 1.55 0.44
CA MET A 248 -7.62 0.71 1.39
C MET A 248 -9.08 1.14 1.52
N LYS A 249 -9.43 2.36 1.12
CA LYS A 249 -10.79 2.88 1.10
C LYS A 249 -11.47 2.56 -0.22
N THR A 250 -12.36 1.58 -0.22
CA THR A 250 -13.12 1.10 -1.38
C THR A 250 -14.61 1.18 -1.10
N PRO A 251 -15.49 0.97 -2.09
CA PRO A 251 -16.92 0.83 -1.82
C PRO A 251 -17.27 -0.27 -0.80
N LEU A 252 -16.47 -1.36 -0.75
CA LEU A 252 -16.68 -2.46 0.19
C LEU A 252 -16.27 -2.08 1.62
N THR A 253 -15.21 -1.29 1.79
CA THR A 253 -14.67 -0.91 3.11
C THR A 253 -15.27 0.37 3.67
N GLY A 254 -16.13 1.05 2.93
CA GLY A 254 -16.58 2.43 3.19
C GLY A 254 -17.31 2.68 4.51
N ASP A 255 -17.81 1.62 5.16
CA ASP A 255 -18.45 1.69 6.48
C ASP A 255 -17.49 1.42 7.64
N GLY A 256 -16.23 1.09 7.36
CA GLY A 256 -15.16 0.99 8.35
C GLY A 256 -14.60 2.33 8.78
N ASP A 257 -13.71 2.31 9.77
CA ASP A 257 -13.03 3.50 10.29
C ASP A 257 -11.60 3.59 9.76
N PHE A 258 -11.21 4.77 9.26
CA PHE A 258 -9.91 5.02 8.64
C PHE A 258 -9.09 5.99 9.49
N PHE A 259 -7.82 5.68 9.72
CA PHE A 259 -6.93 6.42 10.60
C PHE A 259 -5.57 6.68 9.92
N ASP A 260 -5.15 7.93 9.93
CA ASP A 260 -3.86 8.38 9.42
C ASP A 260 -2.95 8.76 10.59
N VAL A 261 -1.79 8.11 10.68
CA VAL A 261 -0.77 8.38 11.70
C VAL A 261 0.31 9.34 11.22
N SER A 262 0.25 9.79 9.97
CA SER A 262 1.21 10.73 9.40
C SER A 262 1.17 12.08 10.11
N GLU A 263 2.36 12.68 10.30
CA GLU A 263 2.54 14.06 10.75
C GLU A 263 2.46 15.09 9.59
N ALA A 264 2.40 14.62 8.35
CA ALA A 264 2.42 15.48 7.17
C ALA A 264 1.13 16.30 7.07
N ALA A 265 1.27 17.61 6.85
CA ALA A 265 0.15 18.50 6.57
C ALA A 265 -0.39 18.27 5.15
N GLY A 266 -1.71 18.35 4.96
CA GLY A 266 -2.35 18.24 3.66
C GLY A 266 -3.76 17.64 3.72
N ALA A 267 -4.43 17.57 2.58
CA ALA A 267 -5.75 16.95 2.46
C ALA A 267 -5.70 15.43 2.69
N ARG A 268 -6.83 14.87 3.07
CA ARG A 268 -7.06 13.43 3.19
C ARG A 268 -8.37 13.06 2.50
N PRO A 269 -8.56 11.80 2.09
CA PRO A 269 -9.88 11.34 1.65
C PRO A 269 -10.94 11.55 2.74
N ASP A 270 -12.19 11.73 2.35
CA ASP A 270 -13.31 11.85 3.29
C ASP A 270 -13.34 10.69 4.29
N LYS A 271 -13.76 10.97 5.53
CA LYS A 271 -13.85 10.02 6.66
C LYS A 271 -12.49 9.51 7.19
N VAL A 272 -11.35 9.91 6.65
CA VAL A 272 -10.05 9.58 7.23
C VAL A 272 -9.77 10.50 8.42
N GLN A 273 -9.56 9.91 9.59
CA GLN A 273 -9.23 10.62 10.83
C GLN A 273 -7.71 10.78 10.93
N VAL A 274 -7.23 12.02 10.94
CA VAL A 274 -5.80 12.31 11.11
C VAL A 274 -5.48 12.35 12.60
N LEU A 275 -4.68 11.40 13.05
CA LEU A 275 -4.27 11.27 14.45
C LEU A 275 -2.83 11.73 14.68
N GLY A 276 -1.96 11.58 13.68
CA GLY A 276 -0.51 11.82 13.83
C GLY A 276 0.14 10.80 14.77
N GLY A 277 1.38 11.09 15.19
CA GLY A 277 2.09 10.28 16.17
C GLY A 277 2.75 9.02 15.63
N GLY A 278 2.67 8.77 14.32
CA GLY A 278 3.37 7.69 13.63
C GLY A 278 3.12 6.31 14.24
N VAL A 279 4.16 5.48 14.21
CA VAL A 279 4.14 4.09 14.68
C VAL A 279 3.65 3.97 16.14
N GLU A 280 4.12 4.85 17.04
CA GLU A 280 3.73 4.76 18.45
C GLU A 280 2.22 4.94 18.61
N LYS A 281 1.60 5.83 17.84
CA LYS A 281 0.15 6.05 17.88
C LYS A 281 -0.64 4.80 17.44
N PHE A 282 -0.18 4.11 16.41
CA PHE A 282 -0.77 2.85 16.01
C PHE A 282 -0.60 1.75 17.06
N LEU A 283 0.59 1.62 17.66
CA LEU A 283 0.83 0.63 18.71
C LEU A 283 0.01 0.93 20.00
N GLU A 284 -0.17 2.20 20.37
CA GLU A 284 -1.09 2.61 21.45
C GLU A 284 -2.52 2.16 21.16
N PHE A 285 -2.99 2.36 19.93
CA PHE A 285 -4.30 1.89 19.52
C PHE A 285 -4.43 0.36 19.65
N LEU A 286 -3.46 -0.40 19.14
CA LEU A 286 -3.49 -1.86 19.27
C LEU A 286 -3.54 -2.30 20.74
N ARG A 287 -2.74 -1.69 21.64
CA ARG A 287 -2.79 -1.96 23.09
C ARG A 287 -4.18 -1.71 23.67
N SER A 288 -4.92 -0.74 23.17
CA SER A 288 -6.26 -0.40 23.64
C SER A 288 -7.34 -1.38 23.19
N GLN A 289 -7.04 -2.24 22.23
CA GLN A 289 -7.96 -3.27 21.73
C GLN A 289 -7.82 -4.62 22.47
N VAL A 290 -6.84 -4.72 23.37
CA VAL A 290 -6.59 -5.92 24.19
C VAL A 290 -7.64 -6.13 25.28
#